data_506fd8f2e7536e52f3a8f6bf5a7995fa
#
_entry.id   506fd8f2e7536e52f3a8f6bf5a7995fa
#
_cell.length_a   1.000
_cell.length_b   1.000
_cell.length_c   1.000
_cell.angle_alpha   90.00
_cell.angle_beta   90.00
_cell.angle_gamma   90.00
#
_symmetry.space_group_name_H-M   'P 1'
#
loop_
_entity.id
_entity.type
_entity.pdbx_description
1 polymer ?
#
loop_
_entity_poly.entity_id
_entity_poly.type
_entity_poly.pdbx_seq_one_letter_code
_entity_poly.pdbx_strand_id
1 'polypeptide(L)'
;MVPQHLRVCAEVCSLFQLAWPLTVANVAGFAPRVFMLAMVGHLPNGAVLVGAAGIGSMYSNFAHLMLIRGSTFGASPLLSQAFGAGNHARVGIVLTRILSIHALMIVLLSLPLTAIAEPLLLAVGQPAYVATHAQQFIWLRLLGQPGVIFREDVTTFLAAQRCVRLPMLANAGSSLLQVALCFALTRWLGYVGAPLAMTLVELFFAAVLCVAAPLVLRRQRLRSWPRWRDAAEARRGWGEILSKGGPATIMMTSEWFGWECTLFLASGLCVSGSFCAVVDAIPICTTLFVLQFLLVFGWGLAACNRVGNLLGAGRGADARFAAGVAWLMAASSAGCVGTLVILMRRHIARLFVDGGSDEAEAVLDVAASLIPITTTYSMLATLAPGWSQQVLFGLGARLRLPAAINFFAFYAVGIPGSAVLAYRFGLGVHGIWLGLVAAIALIVIGQYLYLALTVDWHVAARDAQLRAQQKADGRDGIDLSKHGEDLARHRANGEDGVGLAAADSAKVQHDL
;
A
#
# COMPACT_ATOMS: atom_id res chain seq x y z
N MET A 1 12.42 25.05 27.56
CA MET A 1 12.49 24.30 26.25
C MET A 1 12.95 22.89 26.55
N VAL A 2 12.22 21.86 26.05
CA VAL A 2 12.68 20.46 26.18
C VAL A 2 13.95 20.27 25.34
N PRO A 3 15.02 19.67 25.88
CA PRO A 3 16.24 19.38 25.12
C PRO A 3 15.95 18.62 23.85
N GLN A 4 16.66 18.93 22.76
CA GLN A 4 16.38 18.39 21.43
C GLN A 4 16.47 16.85 21.38
N HIS A 5 17.43 16.26 22.10
CA HIS A 5 17.56 14.79 22.19
C HIS A 5 16.36 14.12 22.85
N LEU A 6 15.79 14.72 23.92
CA LEU A 6 14.60 14.18 24.57
C LEU A 6 13.36 14.28 23.66
N ARG A 7 13.27 15.33 22.84
CA ARG A 7 12.21 15.47 21.82
C ARG A 7 12.32 14.41 20.74
N VAL A 8 13.54 14.12 20.26
CA VAL A 8 13.78 13.02 19.28
C VAL A 8 13.41 11.68 19.90
N CYS A 9 13.88 11.35 21.10
CA CYS A 9 13.56 10.08 21.76
C CYS A 9 12.06 9.90 21.95
N ALA A 10 11.34 10.93 22.38
CA ALA A 10 9.89 10.88 22.56
C ALA A 10 9.15 10.62 21.24
N GLU A 11 9.59 11.25 20.13
CA GLU A 11 8.99 11.04 18.83
C GLU A 11 9.32 9.66 18.24
N VAL A 12 10.56 9.16 18.42
CA VAL A 12 10.94 7.78 18.07
C VAL A 12 10.06 6.78 18.80
N CYS A 13 9.87 6.93 20.12
CA CYS A 13 8.98 6.05 20.88
C CYS A 13 7.52 6.10 20.36
N SER A 14 7.02 7.29 20.06
CA SER A 14 5.67 7.48 19.52
C SER A 14 5.48 6.81 18.16
N LEU A 15 6.44 6.97 17.27
CA LEU A 15 6.45 6.32 15.95
C LEU A 15 6.62 4.79 16.07
N PHE A 16 7.50 4.32 16.94
CA PHE A 16 7.72 2.90 17.16
C PHE A 16 6.46 2.19 17.66
N GLN A 17 5.72 2.80 18.60
CA GLN A 17 4.45 2.25 19.10
C GLN A 17 3.41 2.05 18.00
N LEU A 18 3.47 2.84 16.91
CA LEU A 18 2.61 2.68 15.74
C LEU A 18 3.22 1.72 14.71
N ALA A 19 4.53 1.82 14.46
CA ALA A 19 5.21 1.10 13.39
C ALA A 19 5.29 -0.41 13.64
N TRP A 20 5.73 -0.86 14.84
CA TRP A 20 5.97 -2.28 15.07
C TRP A 20 4.71 -3.16 14.95
N PRO A 21 3.50 -2.74 15.44
CA PRO A 21 2.31 -3.54 15.24
C PRO A 21 1.88 -3.62 13.78
N LEU A 22 2.05 -2.50 13.04
CA LEU A 22 1.75 -2.46 11.61
C LEU A 22 2.72 -3.33 10.80
N THR A 23 4.01 -3.33 11.17
CA THR A 23 5.03 -4.22 10.58
C THR A 23 4.67 -5.68 10.83
N VAL A 24 4.40 -6.06 12.07
CA VAL A 24 4.01 -7.45 12.42
C VAL A 24 2.76 -7.87 11.65
N ALA A 25 1.74 -7.01 11.55
CA ALA A 25 0.54 -7.29 10.79
C ALA A 25 0.84 -7.55 9.30
N ASN A 26 1.68 -6.73 8.68
CA ASN A 26 2.03 -6.88 7.26
C ASN A 26 2.85 -8.14 6.99
N VAL A 27 3.86 -8.42 7.81
CA VAL A 27 4.72 -9.62 7.67
C VAL A 27 3.90 -10.89 7.92
N ALA A 28 3.08 -10.92 8.98
CA ALA A 28 2.22 -12.05 9.26
C ALA A 28 1.23 -12.35 8.12
N GLY A 29 0.70 -11.31 7.46
CA GLY A 29 -0.23 -11.47 6.33
C GLY A 29 0.43 -11.99 5.04
N PHE A 30 1.77 -11.99 4.95
CA PHE A 30 2.48 -12.47 3.77
C PHE A 30 2.71 -14.00 3.78
N ALA A 31 3.08 -14.57 4.93
CA ALA A 31 3.44 -15.98 5.06
C ALA A 31 2.36 -16.97 4.53
N PRO A 32 1.04 -16.77 4.77
CA PRO A 32 0.03 -17.68 4.27
C PRO A 32 -0.07 -17.81 2.75
N ARG A 33 0.38 -16.78 2.00
CA ARG A 33 0.40 -16.84 0.53
C ARG A 33 1.42 -17.84 0.02
N VAL A 34 2.61 -17.85 0.60
CA VAL A 34 3.67 -18.80 0.27
C VAL A 34 3.21 -20.22 0.60
N PHE A 35 2.61 -20.40 1.79
CA PHE A 35 2.06 -21.71 2.20
C PHE A 35 0.96 -22.21 1.25
N MET A 36 0.06 -21.32 0.80
CA MET A 36 -1.01 -21.66 -0.14
C MET A 36 -0.45 -22.20 -1.46
N LEU A 37 0.55 -21.53 -2.04
CA LEU A 37 1.19 -21.97 -3.28
C LEU A 37 1.87 -23.34 -3.10
N ALA A 38 2.56 -23.53 -1.96
CA ALA A 38 3.17 -24.81 -1.64
C ALA A 38 2.11 -25.93 -1.55
N MET A 39 0.98 -25.69 -0.89
CA MET A 39 -0.12 -26.68 -0.77
C MET A 39 -0.74 -27.03 -2.13
N VAL A 40 -0.93 -26.04 -3.01
CA VAL A 40 -1.42 -26.27 -4.38
C VAL A 40 -0.40 -27.07 -5.20
N GLY A 41 0.88 -26.83 -5.00
CA GLY A 41 1.97 -27.56 -5.68
C GLY A 41 2.02 -29.05 -5.36
N HIS A 42 1.51 -29.49 -4.20
CA HIS A 42 1.45 -30.89 -3.81
C HIS A 42 0.20 -31.64 -4.35
N LEU A 43 -0.68 -30.97 -5.10
CA LEU A 43 -1.83 -31.60 -5.74
C LEU A 43 -1.44 -32.35 -7.02
N PRO A 44 -2.25 -33.31 -7.48
CA PRO A 44 -2.11 -33.87 -8.84
C PRO A 44 -2.13 -32.73 -9.86
N ASN A 45 -1.20 -32.74 -10.82
CA ASN A 45 -0.93 -31.64 -11.77
C ASN A 45 -0.51 -30.32 -11.08
N GLY A 46 0.09 -30.41 -9.88
CA GLY A 46 0.40 -29.27 -9.02
C GLY A 46 1.20 -28.16 -9.71
N ALA A 47 2.16 -28.49 -10.56
CA ALA A 47 2.96 -27.48 -11.29
C ALA A 47 2.07 -26.54 -12.14
N VAL A 48 1.10 -27.08 -12.88
CA VAL A 48 0.17 -26.28 -13.70
C VAL A 48 -0.82 -25.51 -12.83
N LEU A 49 -1.31 -26.16 -11.74
CA LEU A 49 -2.23 -25.53 -10.80
C LEU A 49 -1.59 -24.39 -10.01
N VAL A 50 -0.31 -24.48 -9.67
CA VAL A 50 0.45 -23.35 -9.07
C VAL A 50 0.50 -22.16 -10.02
N GLY A 51 0.73 -22.40 -11.31
CA GLY A 51 0.65 -21.38 -12.33
C GLY A 51 -0.72 -20.70 -12.40
N ALA A 52 -1.78 -21.51 -12.42
CA ALA A 52 -3.16 -21.00 -12.42
C ALA A 52 -3.49 -20.20 -11.13
N ALA A 53 -3.08 -20.69 -9.94
CA ALA A 53 -3.25 -19.98 -8.68
C ALA A 53 -2.44 -18.68 -8.63
N GLY A 54 -1.23 -18.68 -9.19
CA GLY A 54 -0.38 -17.50 -9.33
C GLY A 54 -1.05 -16.42 -10.18
N ILE A 55 -1.50 -16.78 -11.38
CA ILE A 55 -2.21 -15.88 -12.31
C ILE A 55 -3.53 -15.41 -11.67
N GLY A 56 -4.30 -16.30 -11.07
CA GLY A 56 -5.54 -15.96 -10.38
C GLY A 56 -5.32 -14.98 -9.21
N SER A 57 -4.24 -15.18 -8.44
CA SER A 57 -3.85 -14.27 -7.36
C SER A 57 -3.40 -12.90 -7.88
N MET A 58 -2.56 -12.88 -8.93
CA MET A 58 -2.12 -11.67 -9.60
C MET A 58 -3.31 -10.87 -10.12
N TYR A 59 -4.18 -11.50 -10.89
CA TYR A 59 -5.38 -10.86 -11.43
C TYR A 59 -6.28 -10.31 -10.32
N SER A 60 -6.53 -11.10 -9.26
CA SER A 60 -7.32 -10.65 -8.11
C SER A 60 -6.68 -9.46 -7.38
N ASN A 61 -5.35 -9.38 -7.32
CA ASN A 61 -4.67 -8.23 -6.76
C ASN A 61 -4.98 -6.95 -7.56
N PHE A 62 -4.94 -6.99 -8.89
CA PHE A 62 -5.24 -5.83 -9.73
C PHE A 62 -6.74 -5.50 -9.77
N ALA A 63 -7.58 -6.48 -10.07
CA ALA A 63 -9.00 -6.27 -10.26
C ALA A 63 -9.77 -5.94 -8.97
N HIS A 64 -9.21 -6.34 -7.81
CA HIS A 64 -9.90 -6.20 -6.54
C HIS A 64 -9.09 -5.38 -5.53
N LEU A 65 -7.90 -5.88 -5.12
CA LEU A 65 -7.19 -5.36 -3.95
C LEU A 65 -6.58 -3.97 -4.18
N MET A 66 -5.97 -3.72 -5.35
CA MET A 66 -5.29 -2.44 -5.61
C MET A 66 -6.27 -1.27 -5.69
N LEU A 67 -7.45 -1.49 -6.26
CA LEU A 67 -8.52 -0.49 -6.32
C LEU A 67 -8.96 -0.06 -4.91
N ILE A 68 -9.13 -1.04 -4.02
CA ILE A 68 -9.53 -0.80 -2.62
C ILE A 68 -8.40 -0.11 -1.86
N ARG A 69 -7.20 -0.66 -1.87
CA ARG A 69 -6.06 -0.10 -1.14
C ARG A 69 -5.70 1.32 -1.55
N GLY A 70 -5.67 1.60 -2.84
CA GLY A 70 -5.37 2.93 -3.34
C GLY A 70 -6.37 3.98 -2.83
N SER A 71 -7.68 3.67 -2.91
CA SER A 71 -8.71 4.55 -2.40
C SER A 71 -8.73 4.66 -0.87
N THR A 72 -8.41 3.58 -0.13
CA THR A 72 -8.23 3.61 1.34
C THR A 72 -7.07 4.53 1.72
N PHE A 73 -5.94 4.48 1.01
CA PHE A 73 -4.84 5.42 1.25
C PHE A 73 -5.22 6.87 0.95
N GLY A 74 -6.05 7.09 -0.07
CA GLY A 74 -6.63 8.41 -0.34
C GLY A 74 -7.53 8.94 0.79
N ALA A 75 -8.20 8.05 1.53
CA ALA A 75 -9.03 8.42 2.69
C ALA A 75 -8.23 8.54 4.01
N SER A 76 -7.04 7.98 4.09
CA SER A 76 -6.21 7.98 5.30
C SER A 76 -5.98 9.38 5.91
N PRO A 77 -5.67 10.44 5.12
CA PRO A 77 -5.55 11.79 5.68
C PRO A 77 -6.85 12.30 6.29
N LEU A 78 -8.00 11.97 5.71
CA LEU A 78 -9.29 12.42 6.23
C LEU A 78 -9.58 11.81 7.60
N LEU A 79 -9.23 10.54 7.79
CA LEU A 79 -9.36 9.84 9.07
C LEU A 79 -8.39 10.39 10.13
N SER A 80 -7.11 10.48 9.78
CA SER A 80 -6.06 10.89 10.73
C SER A 80 -6.15 12.38 11.11
N GLN A 81 -6.46 13.26 10.15
CA GLN A 81 -6.65 14.69 10.41
C GLN A 81 -7.91 14.96 11.24
N ALA A 82 -9.03 14.29 10.94
CA ALA A 82 -10.24 14.40 11.74
C ALA A 82 -10.02 13.93 13.19
N PHE A 83 -9.29 12.83 13.39
CA PHE A 83 -8.92 12.37 14.72
C PHE A 83 -8.00 13.36 15.44
N GLY A 84 -6.99 13.89 14.74
CA GLY A 84 -6.07 14.91 15.29
C GLY A 84 -6.75 16.19 15.72
N ALA A 85 -7.81 16.60 15.01
CA ALA A 85 -8.66 17.74 15.34
C ALA A 85 -9.70 17.46 16.45
N GLY A 86 -9.75 16.22 16.98
CA GLY A 86 -10.72 15.80 17.99
C GLY A 86 -12.14 15.54 17.46
N ASN A 87 -12.36 15.59 16.14
CA ASN A 87 -13.67 15.36 15.53
C ASN A 87 -13.93 13.87 15.30
N HIS A 88 -14.23 13.14 16.40
CA HIS A 88 -14.49 11.70 16.35
C HIS A 88 -15.72 11.31 15.52
N ALA A 89 -16.73 12.19 15.43
CA ALA A 89 -17.92 11.93 14.61
C ALA A 89 -17.54 11.87 13.12
N ARG A 90 -16.73 12.83 12.64
CA ARG A 90 -16.24 12.85 11.25
C ARG A 90 -15.42 11.60 10.90
N VAL A 91 -14.61 11.09 11.85
CA VAL A 91 -13.86 9.85 11.64
C VAL A 91 -14.79 8.68 11.30
N GLY A 92 -15.93 8.55 11.99
CA GLY A 92 -16.94 7.53 11.71
C GLY A 92 -17.65 7.73 10.36
N ILE A 93 -17.98 8.98 10.02
CA ILE A 93 -18.61 9.32 8.73
C ILE A 93 -17.69 8.98 7.56
N VAL A 94 -16.39 9.31 7.67
CA VAL A 94 -15.40 8.95 6.63
C VAL A 94 -15.29 7.43 6.45
N LEU A 95 -15.30 6.65 7.55
CA LEU A 95 -15.32 5.19 7.45
C LEU A 95 -16.58 4.69 6.70
N THR A 96 -17.76 5.23 7.04
CA THR A 96 -19.00 4.83 6.34
C THR A 96 -18.96 5.20 4.87
N ARG A 97 -18.41 6.37 4.52
CA ARG A 97 -18.25 6.82 3.12
C ARG A 97 -17.38 5.86 2.33
N ILE A 98 -16.19 5.51 2.85
CA ILE A 98 -15.26 4.66 2.11
C ILE A 98 -15.80 3.23 1.97
N LEU A 99 -16.43 2.68 3.01
CA LEU A 99 -17.10 1.37 2.93
C LEU A 99 -18.20 1.36 1.86
N SER A 100 -18.99 2.46 1.75
CA SER A 100 -20.02 2.60 0.73
C SER A 100 -19.46 2.71 -0.69
N ILE A 101 -18.38 3.47 -0.87
CA ILE A 101 -17.66 3.59 -2.14
C ILE A 101 -17.11 2.23 -2.57
N HIS A 102 -16.45 1.51 -1.66
CA HIS A 102 -15.87 0.20 -1.96
C HIS A 102 -16.94 -0.86 -2.24
N ALA A 103 -18.06 -0.85 -1.52
CA ALA A 103 -19.19 -1.73 -1.83
C ALA A 103 -19.71 -1.51 -3.27
N LEU A 104 -19.78 -0.25 -3.71
CA LEU A 104 -20.14 0.09 -5.09
C LEU A 104 -19.05 -0.34 -6.08
N MET A 105 -17.77 -0.20 -5.72
CA MET A 105 -16.64 -0.63 -6.57
C MET A 105 -16.64 -2.15 -6.79
N ILE A 106 -17.08 -2.97 -5.83
CA ILE A 106 -17.26 -4.42 -6.07
C ILE A 106 -18.23 -4.65 -7.25
N VAL A 107 -19.36 -3.98 -7.23
CA VAL A 107 -20.41 -4.18 -8.23
C VAL A 107 -20.02 -3.62 -9.58
N LEU A 108 -19.45 -2.40 -9.60
CA LEU A 108 -19.18 -1.68 -10.85
C LEU A 108 -17.84 -2.05 -11.50
N LEU A 109 -16.85 -2.47 -10.71
CA LEU A 109 -15.51 -2.74 -11.22
C LEU A 109 -15.08 -4.20 -11.00
N SER A 110 -15.10 -4.68 -9.75
CA SER A 110 -14.57 -6.01 -9.44
C SER A 110 -15.38 -7.13 -10.09
N LEU A 111 -16.72 -7.04 -10.09
CA LEU A 111 -17.59 -8.06 -10.68
C LEU A 111 -17.42 -8.14 -12.20
N PRO A 112 -17.49 -7.04 -13.01
CA PRO A 112 -17.25 -7.10 -14.44
C PRO A 112 -15.84 -7.57 -14.78
N LEU A 113 -14.81 -7.09 -14.08
CA LEU A 113 -13.43 -7.54 -14.29
C LEU A 113 -13.28 -9.03 -14.01
N THR A 114 -13.94 -9.55 -12.98
CA THR A 114 -13.96 -11.00 -12.71
C THR A 114 -14.63 -11.78 -13.83
N ALA A 115 -15.75 -11.27 -14.36
CA ALA A 115 -16.50 -11.97 -15.42
C ALA A 115 -15.70 -12.10 -16.74
N ILE A 116 -14.85 -11.12 -17.05
CA ILE A 116 -14.03 -11.12 -18.27
C ILE A 116 -12.64 -11.74 -18.10
N ALA A 117 -12.27 -12.24 -16.91
CA ALA A 117 -10.91 -12.68 -16.64
C ALA A 117 -10.50 -13.87 -17.53
N GLU A 118 -11.34 -14.91 -17.69
CA GLU A 118 -11.02 -16.06 -18.55
C GLU A 118 -10.85 -15.68 -20.02
N PRO A 119 -11.79 -14.97 -20.69
CA PRO A 119 -11.57 -14.55 -22.08
C PRO A 119 -10.35 -13.64 -22.23
N LEU A 120 -10.05 -12.79 -21.24
CA LEU A 120 -8.84 -11.97 -21.28
C LEU A 120 -7.56 -12.81 -21.18
N LEU A 121 -7.52 -13.80 -20.29
CA LEU A 121 -6.39 -14.70 -20.15
C LEU A 121 -6.15 -15.53 -21.42
N LEU A 122 -7.21 -16.02 -22.07
CA LEU A 122 -7.15 -16.71 -23.35
C LEU A 122 -6.63 -15.79 -24.46
N ALA A 123 -7.10 -14.54 -24.50
CA ALA A 123 -6.64 -13.55 -25.49
C ALA A 123 -5.14 -13.20 -25.36
N VAL A 124 -4.59 -13.28 -24.15
CA VAL A 124 -3.16 -13.07 -23.85
C VAL A 124 -2.34 -14.35 -24.13
N GLY A 125 -2.99 -15.44 -24.57
CA GLY A 125 -2.29 -16.68 -24.96
C GLY A 125 -2.10 -17.69 -23.84
N GLN A 126 -2.82 -17.56 -22.70
CA GLN A 126 -2.76 -18.56 -21.64
C GLN A 126 -3.48 -19.85 -22.10
N PRO A 127 -2.95 -21.05 -21.75
CA PRO A 127 -3.63 -22.31 -22.03
C PRO A 127 -5.02 -22.34 -21.40
N ALA A 128 -6.01 -22.92 -22.09
CA ALA A 128 -7.41 -22.98 -21.63
C ALA A 128 -7.53 -23.58 -20.22
N TYR A 129 -6.82 -24.67 -19.93
CA TYR A 129 -6.81 -25.27 -18.62
C TYR A 129 -6.37 -24.29 -17.51
N VAL A 130 -5.33 -23.51 -17.75
CA VAL A 130 -4.82 -22.51 -16.79
C VAL A 130 -5.82 -21.36 -16.64
N ALA A 131 -6.39 -20.87 -17.75
CA ALA A 131 -7.37 -19.77 -17.73
C ALA A 131 -8.62 -20.15 -16.95
N THR A 132 -9.17 -21.35 -17.16
CA THR A 132 -10.36 -21.82 -16.45
C THR A 132 -10.11 -21.98 -14.94
N HIS A 133 -8.97 -22.55 -14.52
CA HIS A 133 -8.64 -22.69 -13.10
C HIS A 133 -8.34 -21.34 -12.46
N ALA A 134 -7.68 -20.42 -13.16
CA ALA A 134 -7.48 -19.06 -12.69
C ALA A 134 -8.83 -18.33 -12.52
N GLN A 135 -9.77 -18.51 -13.45
CA GLN A 135 -11.12 -17.96 -13.35
C GLN A 135 -11.88 -18.46 -12.12
N GLN A 136 -11.79 -19.76 -11.81
CA GLN A 136 -12.38 -20.34 -10.59
C GLN A 136 -11.78 -19.72 -9.33
N PHE A 137 -10.45 -19.53 -9.31
CA PHE A 137 -9.75 -18.84 -8.22
C PHE A 137 -10.28 -17.43 -8.03
N ILE A 138 -10.40 -16.65 -9.12
CA ILE A 138 -10.83 -15.25 -9.09
C ILE A 138 -12.27 -15.12 -8.59
N TRP A 139 -13.20 -15.99 -9.04
CA TRP A 139 -14.58 -16.00 -8.54
C TRP A 139 -14.67 -16.24 -7.03
N LEU A 140 -13.91 -17.22 -6.52
CA LEU A 140 -13.88 -17.50 -5.09
C LEU A 140 -13.29 -16.33 -4.30
N ARG A 141 -12.28 -15.65 -4.83
CA ARG A 141 -11.71 -14.46 -4.22
C ARG A 141 -12.68 -13.28 -4.22
N LEU A 142 -13.53 -13.15 -5.24
CA LEU A 142 -14.56 -12.11 -5.27
C LEU A 142 -15.56 -12.26 -4.12
N LEU A 143 -15.95 -13.50 -3.74
CA LEU A 143 -16.84 -13.74 -2.60
C LEU A 143 -16.23 -13.25 -1.27
N GLY A 144 -14.90 -13.19 -1.17
CA GLY A 144 -14.20 -12.66 0.00
C GLY A 144 -14.06 -11.13 0.02
N GLN A 145 -14.39 -10.43 -1.06
CA GLN A 145 -14.16 -8.98 -1.17
C GLN A 145 -14.84 -8.13 -0.09
N PRO A 146 -16.07 -8.41 0.36
CA PRO A 146 -16.65 -7.70 1.50
C PRO A 146 -15.78 -7.78 2.76
N GLY A 147 -15.15 -8.95 2.99
CA GLY A 147 -14.20 -9.14 4.08
C GLY A 147 -12.93 -8.32 3.92
N VAL A 148 -12.35 -8.32 2.70
CA VAL A 148 -11.15 -7.54 2.36
C VAL A 148 -11.40 -6.04 2.56
N ILE A 149 -12.51 -5.50 2.06
CA ILE A 149 -12.91 -4.11 2.22
C ILE A 149 -12.98 -3.74 3.70
N PHE A 150 -13.74 -4.51 4.45
CA PHE A 150 -13.93 -4.24 5.87
C PHE A 150 -12.61 -4.29 6.63
N ARG A 151 -11.74 -5.25 6.31
CA ARG A 151 -10.41 -5.38 6.89
C ARG A 151 -9.52 -4.16 6.58
N GLU A 152 -9.39 -3.78 5.31
CA GLU A 152 -8.52 -2.67 4.90
C GLU A 152 -8.98 -1.33 5.50
N ASP A 153 -10.28 -1.04 5.37
CA ASP A 153 -10.84 0.24 5.81
C ASP A 153 -10.87 0.37 7.33
N VAL A 154 -11.30 -0.67 8.06
CA VAL A 154 -11.34 -0.64 9.53
C VAL A 154 -9.94 -0.66 10.12
N THR A 155 -8.98 -1.36 9.49
CA THR A 155 -7.57 -1.31 9.93
C THR A 155 -7.02 0.11 9.81
N THR A 156 -7.24 0.77 8.68
CA THR A 156 -6.81 2.16 8.45
C THR A 156 -7.50 3.13 9.40
N PHE A 157 -8.80 2.96 9.61
CA PHE A 157 -9.59 3.73 10.58
C PHE A 157 -9.07 3.57 12.02
N LEU A 158 -8.73 2.37 12.45
CA LEU A 158 -8.16 2.11 13.78
C LEU A 158 -6.72 2.65 13.89
N ALA A 159 -5.92 2.50 12.84
CA ALA A 159 -4.55 3.01 12.81
C ALA A 159 -4.51 4.56 12.92
N ALA A 160 -5.43 5.26 12.24
CA ALA A 160 -5.58 6.71 12.34
C ALA A 160 -5.87 7.17 13.78
N GLN A 161 -6.54 6.33 14.58
CA GLN A 161 -6.87 6.55 15.98
C GLN A 161 -5.85 5.94 16.97
N ARG A 162 -4.69 5.50 16.47
CA ARG A 162 -3.61 4.84 17.24
C ARG A 162 -4.01 3.50 17.87
N CYS A 163 -5.11 2.88 17.43
CA CYS A 163 -5.60 1.59 17.90
C CYS A 163 -5.01 0.42 17.10
N VAL A 164 -3.69 0.38 16.91
CA VAL A 164 -2.99 -0.55 16.00
C VAL A 164 -2.84 -1.98 16.53
N ARG A 165 -3.00 -2.21 17.83
CA ARG A 165 -2.83 -3.55 18.44
C ARG A 165 -3.92 -4.53 18.02
N LEU A 166 -5.16 -4.07 17.90
CA LEU A 166 -6.28 -4.93 17.51
C LEU A 166 -6.09 -5.47 16.08
N PRO A 167 -5.86 -4.64 15.04
CA PRO A 167 -5.57 -5.15 13.71
C PRO A 167 -4.37 -6.10 13.66
N MET A 168 -3.31 -5.82 14.42
CA MET A 168 -2.13 -6.69 14.51
C MET A 168 -2.49 -8.09 15.00
N LEU A 169 -3.16 -8.19 16.16
CA LEU A 169 -3.53 -9.47 16.76
C LEU A 169 -4.53 -10.24 15.88
N ALA A 170 -5.52 -9.52 15.34
CA ALA A 170 -6.51 -10.12 14.44
C ALA A 170 -5.84 -10.63 13.16
N ASN A 171 -4.89 -9.91 12.57
CA ASN A 171 -4.18 -10.36 11.37
C ASN A 171 -3.28 -11.57 11.66
N ALA A 172 -2.53 -11.55 12.76
CA ALA A 172 -1.70 -12.68 13.16
C ALA A 172 -2.53 -13.95 13.39
N GLY A 173 -3.65 -13.84 14.12
CA GLY A 173 -4.58 -14.95 14.34
C GLY A 173 -5.22 -15.47 13.04
N SER A 174 -5.63 -14.54 12.16
CA SER A 174 -6.19 -14.89 10.86
C SER A 174 -5.16 -15.56 9.94
N SER A 175 -3.89 -15.19 10.03
CA SER A 175 -2.82 -15.82 9.26
C SER A 175 -2.59 -17.27 9.69
N LEU A 176 -2.62 -17.56 11.00
CA LEU A 176 -2.55 -18.93 11.51
C LEU A 176 -3.78 -19.75 11.08
N LEU A 177 -4.97 -19.17 11.17
CA LEU A 177 -6.20 -19.81 10.71
C LEU A 177 -6.16 -20.09 9.20
N GLN A 178 -5.58 -19.18 8.40
CA GLN A 178 -5.44 -19.36 6.96
C GLN A 178 -4.56 -20.56 6.61
N VAL A 179 -3.45 -20.75 7.31
CA VAL A 179 -2.57 -21.92 7.14
C VAL A 179 -3.35 -23.20 7.44
N ALA A 180 -4.07 -23.25 8.57
CA ALA A 180 -4.84 -24.42 8.98
C ALA A 180 -5.99 -24.73 8.00
N LEU A 181 -6.78 -23.73 7.62
CA LEU A 181 -7.90 -23.91 6.67
C LEU A 181 -7.39 -24.23 5.26
N CYS A 182 -6.29 -23.61 4.81
CA CYS A 182 -5.70 -23.93 3.53
C CYS A 182 -5.26 -25.41 3.47
N PHE A 183 -4.60 -25.90 4.52
CA PHE A 183 -4.22 -27.31 4.63
C PHE A 183 -5.45 -28.24 4.57
N ALA A 184 -6.45 -27.98 5.42
CA ALA A 184 -7.63 -28.83 5.51
C ALA A 184 -8.46 -28.83 4.22
N LEU A 185 -8.81 -27.62 3.72
CA LEU A 185 -9.68 -27.49 2.56
C LEU A 185 -9.00 -27.91 1.25
N THR A 186 -7.70 -27.70 1.10
CA THR A 186 -6.97 -28.18 -0.10
C THR A 186 -6.92 -29.70 -0.12
N ARG A 187 -6.83 -30.36 1.03
CA ARG A 187 -6.91 -31.85 1.09
C ARG A 187 -8.30 -32.40 0.78
N TRP A 188 -9.37 -31.69 1.13
CA TRP A 188 -10.75 -32.16 0.93
C TRP A 188 -11.32 -31.76 -0.43
N LEU A 189 -11.07 -30.54 -0.87
CA LEU A 189 -11.66 -29.91 -2.06
C LEU A 189 -10.68 -29.74 -3.22
N GLY A 190 -9.42 -30.19 -3.05
CA GLY A 190 -8.38 -30.00 -4.04
C GLY A 190 -8.07 -28.52 -4.27
N TYR A 191 -7.89 -28.14 -5.52
CA TYR A 191 -7.50 -26.77 -5.93
C TYR A 191 -8.42 -25.68 -5.39
N VAL A 192 -9.73 -25.89 -5.43
CA VAL A 192 -10.78 -24.96 -4.96
C VAL A 192 -10.64 -24.64 -3.47
N GLY A 193 -10.11 -25.57 -2.69
CA GLY A 193 -9.89 -25.41 -1.24
C GLY A 193 -8.95 -24.26 -0.89
N ALA A 194 -7.96 -23.98 -1.73
CA ALA A 194 -6.98 -22.94 -1.49
C ALA A 194 -7.59 -21.50 -1.52
N PRO A 195 -8.24 -21.03 -2.61
CA PRO A 195 -8.90 -19.74 -2.63
C PRO A 195 -10.11 -19.65 -1.68
N LEU A 196 -10.81 -20.76 -1.42
CA LEU A 196 -11.90 -20.80 -0.45
C LEU A 196 -11.39 -20.54 0.97
N ALA A 197 -10.27 -21.14 1.37
CA ALA A 197 -9.63 -20.85 2.66
C ALA A 197 -9.31 -19.36 2.82
N MET A 198 -8.73 -18.74 1.80
CA MET A 198 -8.44 -17.32 1.81
C MET A 198 -9.72 -16.48 1.99
N THR A 199 -10.77 -16.80 1.28
CA THR A 199 -12.07 -16.13 1.35
C THR A 199 -12.71 -16.24 2.73
N LEU A 200 -12.76 -17.44 3.30
CA LEU A 200 -13.33 -17.66 4.65
C LEU A 200 -12.55 -16.92 5.73
N VAL A 201 -11.23 -16.84 5.61
CA VAL A 201 -10.39 -16.10 6.57
C VAL A 201 -10.61 -14.60 6.47
N GLU A 202 -10.76 -14.04 5.27
CA GLU A 202 -11.08 -12.61 5.11
C GLU A 202 -12.42 -12.25 5.75
N LEU A 203 -13.44 -13.09 5.55
CA LEU A 203 -14.75 -12.92 6.19
C LEU A 203 -14.68 -13.07 7.71
N PHE A 204 -13.92 -14.05 8.22
CA PHE A 204 -13.68 -14.23 9.64
C PHE A 204 -12.96 -13.03 10.25
N PHE A 205 -11.92 -12.52 9.61
CA PHE A 205 -11.20 -11.32 10.05
C PHE A 205 -12.14 -10.12 10.14
N ALA A 206 -12.97 -9.92 9.12
CA ALA A 206 -13.98 -8.87 9.11
C ALA A 206 -14.96 -8.99 10.27
N ALA A 207 -15.44 -10.22 10.55
CA ALA A 207 -16.33 -10.49 11.67
C ALA A 207 -15.66 -10.18 13.03
N VAL A 208 -14.39 -10.58 13.21
CA VAL A 208 -13.60 -10.25 14.42
C VAL A 208 -13.49 -8.74 14.60
N LEU A 209 -13.14 -7.99 13.54
CA LEU A 209 -13.04 -6.54 13.62
C LEU A 209 -14.40 -5.87 13.87
N CYS A 210 -15.48 -6.39 13.27
CA CYS A 210 -16.83 -5.86 13.46
C CYS A 210 -17.26 -5.89 14.94
N VAL A 211 -16.91 -6.97 15.65
CA VAL A 211 -17.23 -7.14 17.06
C VAL A 211 -16.20 -6.42 17.96
N ALA A 212 -14.92 -6.59 17.70
CA ALA A 212 -13.87 -6.14 18.61
C ALA A 212 -13.58 -4.63 18.50
N ALA A 213 -13.68 -4.02 17.28
CA ALA A 213 -13.36 -2.61 17.11
C ALA A 213 -14.24 -1.67 17.96
N PRO A 214 -15.58 -1.79 17.96
CA PRO A 214 -16.42 -0.94 18.81
C PRO A 214 -16.14 -1.13 20.31
N LEU A 215 -15.76 -2.34 20.74
CA LEU A 215 -15.42 -2.62 22.14
C LEU A 215 -14.11 -1.93 22.54
N VAL A 216 -13.10 -1.99 21.69
CA VAL A 216 -11.80 -1.31 21.93
C VAL A 216 -12.00 0.20 21.96
N LEU A 217 -12.75 0.76 21.01
CA LEU A 217 -13.02 2.20 20.96
C LEU A 217 -13.79 2.67 22.21
N ARG A 218 -14.79 1.91 22.67
CA ARG A 218 -15.51 2.21 23.92
C ARG A 218 -14.58 2.21 25.14
N ARG A 219 -13.67 1.23 25.24
CA ARG A 219 -12.68 1.18 26.33
C ARG A 219 -11.75 2.39 26.32
N GLN A 220 -11.39 2.88 25.14
CA GLN A 220 -10.58 4.09 24.98
C GLN A 220 -11.39 5.39 25.00
N ARG A 221 -12.68 5.33 25.31
CA ARG A 221 -13.63 6.47 25.35
C ARG A 221 -13.74 7.20 24.01
N LEU A 222 -13.45 6.54 22.90
CA LEU A 222 -13.57 7.08 21.55
C LEU A 222 -14.97 6.79 21.01
N ARG A 223 -15.71 7.85 20.65
CA ARG A 223 -17.08 7.74 20.12
C ARG A 223 -17.09 7.88 18.60
N SER A 224 -16.21 7.19 17.91
CA SER A 224 -15.97 7.32 16.47
C SER A 224 -16.57 6.17 15.64
N TRP A 225 -17.10 5.11 16.28
CA TRP A 225 -17.72 4.02 15.55
C TRP A 225 -18.97 4.51 14.80
N PRO A 226 -19.16 4.15 13.51
CA PRO A 226 -20.30 4.57 12.69
C PRO A 226 -21.65 4.28 13.34
N ARG A 227 -22.59 5.19 13.18
CA ARG A 227 -23.98 5.03 13.63
C ARG A 227 -24.90 5.03 12.42
N TRP A 228 -26.01 4.34 12.50
CA TRP A 228 -27.02 4.32 11.43
C TRP A 228 -27.50 5.72 11.01
N ARG A 229 -27.50 6.68 11.95
CA ARG A 229 -27.85 8.08 11.69
C ARG A 229 -26.87 8.79 10.76
N ASP A 230 -25.62 8.32 10.74
CA ASP A 230 -24.55 8.92 9.93
C ASP A 230 -24.61 8.45 8.46
N ALA A 231 -25.46 7.46 8.13
CA ALA A 231 -25.58 6.90 6.78
C ALA A 231 -26.10 7.90 5.75
N ALA A 232 -27.02 8.81 6.14
CA ALA A 232 -27.52 9.85 5.24
C ALA A 232 -26.43 10.87 4.89
N GLU A 233 -25.61 11.22 5.87
CA GLU A 233 -24.49 12.16 5.73
C GLU A 233 -23.32 11.51 4.95
N ALA A 234 -23.12 10.21 5.14
CA ALA A 234 -22.11 9.46 4.44
C ALA A 234 -22.34 9.37 2.91
N ARG A 235 -23.56 9.54 2.43
CA ARG A 235 -23.88 9.59 0.99
C ARG A 235 -23.38 10.85 0.29
N ARG A 236 -23.03 11.90 1.05
CA ARG A 236 -22.50 13.15 0.52
C ARG A 236 -20.96 13.18 0.70
N GLY A 237 -20.26 13.96 -0.15
CA GLY A 237 -18.81 14.17 -0.01
C GLY A 237 -17.93 13.00 -0.49
N TRP A 238 -18.43 12.14 -1.38
CA TRP A 238 -17.65 11.08 -2.01
C TRP A 238 -16.54 11.64 -2.91
N GLY A 239 -16.77 12.82 -3.53
CA GLY A 239 -15.80 13.49 -4.38
C GLY A 239 -14.47 13.77 -3.66
N GLU A 240 -14.51 14.09 -2.36
CA GLU A 240 -13.31 14.32 -1.55
C GLU A 240 -12.44 13.04 -1.45
N ILE A 241 -13.05 11.88 -1.25
CA ILE A 241 -12.34 10.59 -1.19
C ILE A 241 -11.84 10.19 -2.57
N LEU A 242 -12.69 10.29 -3.59
CA LEU A 242 -12.35 9.88 -4.96
C LEU A 242 -11.25 10.75 -5.58
N SER A 243 -11.24 12.05 -5.30
CA SER A 243 -10.21 12.98 -5.81
C SER A 243 -8.80 12.67 -5.26
N LYS A 244 -8.72 12.06 -4.09
CA LYS A 244 -7.46 11.62 -3.47
C LYS A 244 -7.19 10.14 -3.75
N GLY A 245 -8.22 9.31 -3.70
CA GLY A 245 -8.15 7.87 -3.92
C GLY A 245 -7.75 7.50 -5.35
N GLY A 246 -8.28 8.18 -6.36
CA GLY A 246 -7.93 7.91 -7.76
C GLY A 246 -6.41 8.03 -8.03
N PRO A 247 -5.78 9.18 -7.77
CA PRO A 247 -4.33 9.29 -7.90
C PRO A 247 -3.55 8.31 -7.03
N ALA A 248 -3.97 8.05 -5.79
CA ALA A 248 -3.32 7.07 -4.93
C ALA A 248 -3.40 5.64 -5.51
N THR A 249 -4.53 5.28 -6.12
CA THR A 249 -4.70 4.01 -6.84
C THR A 249 -3.74 3.92 -8.02
N ILE A 250 -3.61 4.98 -8.82
CA ILE A 250 -2.66 5.03 -9.95
C ILE A 250 -1.23 4.83 -9.45
N MET A 251 -0.84 5.51 -8.36
CA MET A 251 0.50 5.36 -7.78
C MET A 251 0.80 3.90 -7.43
N MET A 252 -0.10 3.25 -6.68
CA MET A 252 0.07 1.87 -6.25
C MET A 252 0.03 0.88 -7.43
N THR A 253 -0.95 1.02 -8.31
CA THR A 253 -1.12 0.10 -9.44
C THR A 253 0.08 0.18 -10.39
N SER A 254 0.60 1.39 -10.66
CA SER A 254 1.77 1.58 -11.53
C SER A 254 2.99 0.84 -11.00
N GLU A 255 3.23 0.87 -9.71
CA GLU A 255 4.37 0.21 -9.08
C GLU A 255 4.22 -1.32 -9.13
N TRP A 256 3.07 -1.84 -8.74
CA TRP A 256 2.82 -3.28 -8.73
C TRP A 256 2.83 -3.88 -10.13
N PHE A 257 2.26 -3.19 -11.11
CA PHE A 257 2.31 -3.65 -12.51
C PHE A 257 3.72 -3.60 -13.08
N GLY A 258 4.52 -2.60 -12.71
CA GLY A 258 5.94 -2.54 -13.08
C GLY A 258 6.71 -3.80 -12.64
N TRP A 259 6.35 -4.34 -11.49
CA TRP A 259 6.91 -5.60 -11.00
C TRP A 259 6.50 -6.82 -11.80
N GLU A 260 5.22 -6.95 -12.13
CA GLU A 260 4.73 -8.06 -12.93
C GLU A 260 5.40 -8.06 -14.33
N CYS A 261 5.69 -6.90 -14.88
CA CYS A 261 6.41 -6.77 -16.14
C CYS A 261 7.83 -7.38 -16.09
N THR A 262 8.47 -7.47 -14.91
CA THR A 262 9.80 -8.11 -14.81
C THR A 262 9.75 -9.59 -15.17
N LEU A 263 8.71 -10.29 -14.74
CA LEU A 263 8.56 -11.70 -15.04
C LEU A 263 8.33 -11.94 -16.54
N PHE A 264 7.51 -11.08 -17.19
CA PHE A 264 7.30 -11.14 -18.63
C PHE A 264 8.60 -10.86 -19.41
N LEU A 265 9.36 -9.84 -19.02
CA LEU A 265 10.64 -9.54 -19.64
C LEU A 265 11.65 -10.67 -19.41
N ALA A 266 11.69 -11.26 -18.22
CA ALA A 266 12.63 -12.34 -17.92
C ALA A 266 12.31 -13.62 -18.67
N SER A 267 11.02 -13.95 -18.86
CA SER A 267 10.64 -15.13 -19.65
C SER A 267 11.11 -15.05 -21.11
N GLY A 268 11.21 -13.84 -21.67
CA GLY A 268 11.76 -13.62 -23.01
C GLY A 268 13.29 -13.83 -23.13
N LEU A 269 14.01 -13.96 -22.00
CA LEU A 269 15.44 -14.29 -21.99
C LEU A 269 15.71 -15.79 -22.09
N CYS A 270 14.69 -16.62 -21.95
CA CYS A 270 14.81 -18.07 -21.91
C CYS A 270 14.53 -18.69 -23.27
N VAL A 271 15.27 -19.75 -23.61
CA VAL A 271 14.99 -20.55 -24.79
C VAL A 271 13.84 -21.51 -24.50
N SER A 272 12.82 -21.51 -25.34
CA SER A 272 11.65 -22.38 -25.18
C SER A 272 12.05 -23.85 -25.04
N GLY A 273 11.57 -24.50 -23.97
CA GLY A 273 11.77 -25.94 -23.73
C GLY A 273 13.08 -26.31 -23.02
N SER A 274 13.91 -25.35 -22.60
CA SER A 274 15.12 -25.60 -21.82
C SER A 274 15.00 -25.07 -20.40
N PHE A 275 15.74 -25.65 -19.44
CA PHE A 275 15.89 -25.14 -18.09
C PHE A 275 16.40 -23.68 -18.12
N CYS A 276 15.79 -22.83 -17.31
CA CYS A 276 16.15 -21.41 -17.25
C CYS A 276 16.29 -20.94 -15.78
N ALA A 277 17.50 -21.00 -15.26
CA ALA A 277 17.85 -20.56 -13.91
C ALA A 277 17.40 -19.12 -13.59
N VAL A 278 17.27 -18.28 -14.61
CA VAL A 278 16.83 -16.89 -14.47
C VAL A 278 15.39 -16.81 -14.00
N VAL A 279 14.47 -17.57 -14.61
CA VAL A 279 13.04 -17.56 -14.26
C VAL A 279 12.83 -18.13 -12.87
N ASP A 280 13.59 -19.16 -12.48
CA ASP A 280 13.48 -19.79 -11.16
C ASP A 280 14.10 -18.95 -10.05
N ALA A 281 15.11 -18.11 -10.35
CA ALA A 281 15.74 -17.20 -9.39
C ALA A 281 14.86 -15.97 -9.04
N ILE A 282 14.00 -15.49 -9.97
CA ILE A 282 13.18 -14.30 -9.80
C ILE A 282 12.21 -14.41 -8.60
N PRO A 283 11.45 -15.50 -8.41
CA PRO A 283 10.58 -15.65 -7.24
C PRO A 283 11.32 -15.56 -5.91
N ILE A 284 12.55 -16.08 -5.83
CA ILE A 284 13.41 -15.97 -4.65
C ILE A 284 13.71 -14.51 -4.37
N CYS A 285 14.24 -13.79 -5.37
CA CYS A 285 14.59 -12.38 -5.24
C CYS A 285 13.38 -11.50 -4.92
N THR A 286 12.22 -11.76 -5.55
CA THR A 286 10.98 -11.04 -5.30
C THR A 286 10.45 -11.31 -3.89
N THR A 287 10.50 -12.54 -3.40
CA THR A 287 10.10 -12.88 -2.03
C THR A 287 10.96 -12.16 -1.01
N LEU A 288 12.27 -12.16 -1.20
CA LEU A 288 13.22 -11.44 -0.34
C LEU A 288 12.97 -9.93 -0.37
N PHE A 289 12.75 -9.36 -1.55
CA PHE A 289 12.40 -7.95 -1.70
C PHE A 289 11.13 -7.61 -0.91
N VAL A 290 10.05 -8.38 -1.09
CA VAL A 290 8.77 -8.14 -0.38
C VAL A 290 8.96 -8.21 1.13
N LEU A 291 9.67 -9.21 1.63
CA LEU A 291 9.95 -9.33 3.08
C LEU A 291 10.75 -8.14 3.60
N GLN A 292 11.83 -7.72 2.92
CA GLN A 292 12.60 -6.54 3.29
C GLN A 292 11.75 -5.28 3.33
N PHE A 293 10.94 -5.06 2.30
CA PHE A 293 10.03 -3.93 2.21
C PHE A 293 9.01 -3.93 3.35
N LEU A 294 8.34 -5.06 3.61
CA LEU A 294 7.32 -5.16 4.66
C LEU A 294 7.89 -4.94 6.06
N LEU A 295 9.13 -5.36 6.33
CA LEU A 295 9.81 -5.13 7.60
C LEU A 295 9.99 -3.64 7.91
N VAL A 296 10.14 -2.80 6.89
CA VAL A 296 10.41 -1.38 7.05
C VAL A 296 9.18 -0.51 6.76
N PHE A 297 8.22 -0.99 5.99
CA PHE A 297 7.02 -0.28 5.57
C PHE A 297 6.17 0.25 6.74
N GLY A 298 6.23 -0.41 7.89
CA GLY A 298 5.54 0.06 9.10
C GLY A 298 5.93 1.47 9.55
N TRP A 299 7.15 1.92 9.30
CA TRP A 299 7.58 3.30 9.59
C TRP A 299 6.85 4.32 8.72
N GLY A 300 6.62 4.00 7.45
CA GLY A 300 5.85 4.86 6.56
C GLY A 300 4.39 4.97 6.97
N LEU A 301 3.75 3.84 7.29
CA LEU A 301 2.37 3.84 7.78
C LEU A 301 2.23 4.61 9.11
N ALA A 302 3.23 4.49 10.00
CA ALA A 302 3.28 5.28 11.23
C ALA A 302 3.44 6.77 10.92
N ALA A 303 4.30 7.14 9.96
CA ALA A 303 4.47 8.51 9.49
C ALA A 303 3.17 9.10 8.92
N CYS A 304 2.47 8.36 8.07
CA CYS A 304 1.18 8.76 7.49
C CYS A 304 0.18 9.16 8.59
N ASN A 305 -0.03 8.26 9.55
CA ASN A 305 -0.98 8.48 10.64
C ASN A 305 -0.52 9.60 11.60
N ARG A 306 0.78 9.63 11.95
CA ARG A 306 1.34 10.61 12.88
C ARG A 306 1.30 12.02 12.30
N VAL A 307 1.74 12.17 11.05
CA VAL A 307 1.69 13.45 10.31
C VAL A 307 0.26 13.94 10.22
N GLY A 308 -0.68 13.10 9.78
CA GLY A 308 -2.08 13.47 9.69
C GLY A 308 -2.67 13.93 11.04
N ASN A 309 -2.38 13.18 12.11
CA ASN A 309 -2.85 13.55 13.46
C ASN A 309 -2.28 14.91 13.94
N LEU A 310 -1.00 15.18 13.66
CA LEU A 310 -0.37 16.46 14.06
C LEU A 310 -0.90 17.62 13.22
N LEU A 311 -1.13 17.43 11.94
CA LEU A 311 -1.74 18.44 11.07
C LEU A 311 -3.17 18.74 11.49
N GLY A 312 -3.98 17.72 11.77
CA GLY A 312 -5.34 17.92 12.28
C GLY A 312 -5.39 18.68 13.61
N ALA A 313 -4.35 18.49 14.45
CA ALA A 313 -4.18 19.24 15.68
C ALA A 313 -3.59 20.67 15.49
N GLY A 314 -3.37 21.12 14.24
CA GLY A 314 -2.81 22.43 13.94
C GLY A 314 -1.28 22.54 14.15
N ARG A 315 -0.58 21.43 14.35
CA ARG A 315 0.84 21.36 14.73
C ARG A 315 1.76 21.07 13.54
N GLY A 316 1.79 21.97 12.55
CA GLY A 316 2.54 21.77 11.29
C GLY A 316 4.05 21.57 11.48
N ALA A 317 4.70 22.35 12.37
CA ALA A 317 6.12 22.21 12.67
C ALA A 317 6.46 20.85 13.28
N ASP A 318 5.59 20.32 14.16
CA ASP A 318 5.76 19.01 14.76
C ASP A 318 5.49 17.89 13.74
N ALA A 319 4.57 18.09 12.80
CA ALA A 319 4.33 17.16 11.70
C ALA A 319 5.56 17.01 10.80
N ARG A 320 6.20 18.14 10.44
CA ARG A 320 7.48 18.13 9.71
C ARG A 320 8.57 17.39 10.47
N PHE A 321 8.69 17.65 11.77
CA PHE A 321 9.67 16.99 12.62
C PHE A 321 9.43 15.48 12.69
N ALA A 322 8.19 15.05 12.92
CA ALA A 322 7.80 13.64 12.95
C ALA A 322 8.08 12.93 11.62
N ALA A 323 7.80 13.59 10.47
CA ALA A 323 8.13 13.08 9.15
C ALA A 323 9.64 12.86 8.99
N GLY A 324 10.49 13.80 9.46
CA GLY A 324 11.94 13.68 9.42
C GLY A 324 12.47 12.54 10.30
N VAL A 325 11.93 12.37 11.52
CA VAL A 325 12.30 11.27 12.41
C VAL A 325 11.90 9.92 11.80
N ALA A 326 10.69 9.83 11.22
CA ALA A 326 10.24 8.62 10.54
C ALA A 326 11.11 8.26 9.32
N TRP A 327 11.57 9.27 8.57
CA TRP A 327 12.53 9.07 7.49
C TRP A 327 13.84 8.46 7.99
N LEU A 328 14.40 9.01 9.05
CA LEU A 328 15.64 8.51 9.64
C LEU A 328 15.48 7.05 10.09
N MET A 329 14.37 6.73 10.74
CA MET A 329 14.06 5.36 11.17
C MET A 329 13.89 4.40 10.00
N ALA A 330 13.18 4.82 8.95
CA ALA A 330 13.00 4.02 7.74
C ALA A 330 14.33 3.81 7.01
N ALA A 331 15.11 4.86 6.80
CA ALA A 331 16.39 4.82 6.10
C ALA A 331 17.42 3.95 6.85
N SER A 332 17.57 4.14 8.17
CA SER A 332 18.48 3.35 8.99
C SER A 332 18.08 1.87 9.06
N SER A 333 16.78 1.57 9.22
CA SER A 333 16.29 0.20 9.21
C SER A 333 16.49 -0.47 7.85
N ALA A 334 16.20 0.23 6.74
CA ALA A 334 16.45 -0.27 5.39
C ALA A 334 17.94 -0.52 5.14
N GLY A 335 18.80 0.39 5.59
CA GLY A 335 20.26 0.24 5.51
C GLY A 335 20.75 -0.98 6.28
N CYS A 336 20.32 -1.15 7.54
CA CYS A 336 20.69 -2.30 8.35
C CYS A 336 20.22 -3.64 7.75
N VAL A 337 18.93 -3.73 7.40
CA VAL A 337 18.36 -4.94 6.82
C VAL A 337 18.99 -5.24 5.46
N GLY A 338 19.13 -4.23 4.59
CA GLY A 338 19.73 -4.40 3.27
C GLY A 338 21.19 -4.83 3.34
N THR A 339 22.00 -4.22 4.20
CA THR A 339 23.39 -4.63 4.40
C THR A 339 23.49 -6.08 4.87
N LEU A 340 22.67 -6.48 5.84
CA LEU A 340 22.62 -7.85 6.34
C LEU A 340 22.28 -8.85 5.22
N VAL A 341 21.26 -8.54 4.42
CA VAL A 341 20.83 -9.38 3.30
C VAL A 341 21.92 -9.50 2.23
N ILE A 342 22.60 -8.41 1.88
CA ILE A 342 23.72 -8.44 0.92
C ILE A 342 24.89 -9.28 1.44
N LEU A 343 25.25 -9.13 2.71
CA LEU A 343 26.34 -9.91 3.32
C LEU A 343 26.00 -11.40 3.38
N MET A 344 24.75 -11.73 3.68
CA MET A 344 24.28 -13.11 3.83
C MET A 344 23.69 -13.70 2.54
N ARG A 345 23.81 -13.03 1.39
CA ARG A 345 23.11 -13.36 0.14
C ARG A 345 23.15 -14.84 -0.27
N ARG A 346 24.31 -15.48 -0.20
CA ARG A 346 24.46 -16.91 -0.54
C ARG A 346 23.77 -17.83 0.47
N HIS A 347 23.88 -17.53 1.77
CA HIS A 347 23.21 -18.30 2.80
C HIS A 347 21.68 -18.19 2.70
N ILE A 348 21.19 -16.97 2.44
CA ILE A 348 19.76 -16.73 2.28
C ILE A 348 19.23 -17.43 1.02
N ALA A 349 19.93 -17.36 -0.12
CA ALA A 349 19.54 -18.06 -1.34
C ALA A 349 19.45 -19.58 -1.13
N ARG A 350 20.34 -20.18 -0.36
CA ARG A 350 20.33 -21.62 0.00
C ARG A 350 19.13 -22.04 0.86
N LEU A 351 18.42 -21.12 1.51
CA LEU A 351 17.17 -21.46 2.21
C LEU A 351 16.02 -21.79 1.25
N PHE A 352 16.13 -21.42 -0.01
CA PHE A 352 15.08 -21.60 -1.03
C PHE A 352 15.39 -22.72 -2.04
N VAL A 353 16.66 -23.12 -2.13
CA VAL A 353 17.11 -24.11 -3.13
C VAL A 353 18.02 -25.13 -2.45
N ASP A 354 17.63 -26.40 -2.47
CA ASP A 354 18.47 -27.50 -2.02
C ASP A 354 19.61 -27.75 -3.02
N GLY A 355 20.85 -27.48 -2.62
CA GLY A 355 22.05 -27.62 -3.45
C GLY A 355 22.46 -29.08 -3.62
N GLY A 356 21.82 -29.80 -4.55
CA GLY A 356 22.17 -31.20 -4.84
C GLY A 356 22.26 -31.50 -6.34
N SER A 357 21.93 -30.54 -7.19
CA SER A 357 22.03 -30.68 -8.66
C SER A 357 22.71 -29.44 -9.27
N ASP A 358 23.34 -29.62 -10.42
CA ASP A 358 23.97 -28.53 -11.19
C ASP A 358 22.95 -27.41 -11.54
N GLU A 359 21.68 -27.78 -11.79
CA GLU A 359 20.59 -26.84 -12.03
C GLU A 359 20.28 -25.99 -10.79
N ALA A 360 20.25 -26.61 -9.60
CA ALA A 360 20.01 -25.91 -8.34
C ALA A 360 21.16 -24.93 -8.03
N GLU A 361 22.39 -25.29 -8.29
CA GLU A 361 23.54 -24.39 -8.12
C GLU A 361 23.48 -23.21 -9.11
N ALA A 362 23.08 -23.43 -10.36
CA ALA A 362 22.87 -22.38 -11.34
C ALA A 362 21.80 -21.36 -10.88
N VAL A 363 20.66 -21.82 -10.35
CA VAL A 363 19.62 -20.95 -9.76
C VAL A 363 20.17 -20.15 -8.58
N LEU A 364 20.95 -20.81 -7.72
CA LEU A 364 21.53 -20.20 -6.53
C LEU A 364 22.52 -19.10 -6.90
N ASP A 365 23.38 -19.32 -7.89
CA ASP A 365 24.36 -18.31 -8.34
C ASP A 365 23.66 -17.12 -8.99
N VAL A 366 22.63 -17.33 -9.82
CA VAL A 366 21.82 -16.25 -10.40
C VAL A 366 21.12 -15.47 -9.27
N ALA A 367 20.46 -16.14 -8.33
CA ALA A 367 19.78 -15.49 -7.22
C ALA A 367 20.77 -14.68 -6.35
N ALA A 368 21.92 -15.26 -5.97
CA ALA A 368 22.94 -14.59 -5.19
C ALA A 368 23.54 -13.36 -5.89
N SER A 369 23.64 -13.39 -7.23
CA SER A 369 24.09 -12.24 -8.03
C SER A 369 23.07 -11.12 -8.13
N LEU A 370 21.76 -11.45 -8.12
CA LEU A 370 20.65 -10.50 -8.18
C LEU A 370 20.32 -9.85 -6.85
N ILE A 371 20.50 -10.53 -5.72
CA ILE A 371 20.16 -10.04 -4.38
C ILE A 371 20.70 -8.62 -4.11
N PRO A 372 21.95 -8.24 -4.46
CA PRO A 372 22.41 -6.86 -4.23
C PRO A 372 21.58 -5.82 -4.97
N ILE A 373 21.17 -6.07 -6.22
CA ILE A 373 20.39 -5.13 -7.04
C ILE A 373 18.95 -5.05 -6.52
N THR A 374 18.32 -6.20 -6.23
CA THR A 374 16.95 -6.25 -5.69
C THR A 374 16.87 -5.66 -4.28
N THR A 375 17.93 -5.80 -3.47
CA THR A 375 18.04 -5.16 -2.16
C THR A 375 18.20 -3.64 -2.31
N THR A 376 19.00 -3.16 -3.26
CA THR A 376 19.10 -1.72 -3.56
C THR A 376 17.75 -1.16 -3.98
N TYR A 377 17.01 -1.87 -4.83
CA TYR A 377 15.62 -1.52 -5.17
C TYR A 377 14.75 -1.44 -3.90
N SER A 378 14.82 -2.43 -3.00
CA SER A 378 14.07 -2.45 -1.74
C SER A 378 14.39 -1.25 -0.84
N MET A 379 15.67 -0.89 -0.72
CA MET A 379 16.09 0.28 0.06
C MET A 379 15.50 1.58 -0.51
N LEU A 380 15.55 1.77 -1.82
CA LEU A 380 14.94 2.91 -2.50
C LEU A 380 13.42 2.90 -2.39
N ALA A 381 12.79 1.73 -2.53
CA ALA A 381 11.35 1.56 -2.35
C ALA A 381 10.91 1.92 -0.92
N THR A 382 11.72 1.67 0.09
CA THR A 382 11.47 2.14 1.46
C THR A 382 11.42 3.67 1.55
N LEU A 383 12.24 4.37 0.77
CA LEU A 383 12.32 5.84 0.79
C LEU A 383 11.21 6.50 -0.06
N ALA A 384 10.70 5.84 -1.11
CA ALA A 384 9.62 6.37 -1.96
C ALA A 384 8.24 5.84 -1.53
N PRO A 385 7.75 4.66 -1.98
CA PRO A 385 6.44 4.17 -1.55
C PRO A 385 6.35 3.92 -0.05
N GLY A 386 7.46 3.54 0.58
CA GLY A 386 7.54 3.27 2.00
C GLY A 386 7.49 4.52 2.88
N TRP A 387 8.01 5.66 2.46
CA TRP A 387 8.02 6.87 3.29
C TRP A 387 7.42 8.09 2.59
N SER A 388 7.96 8.56 1.45
CA SER A 388 7.50 9.82 0.85
C SER A 388 6.04 9.77 0.43
N GLN A 389 5.58 8.69 -0.17
CA GLN A 389 4.15 8.51 -0.50
C GLN A 389 3.29 8.48 0.76
N GLN A 390 3.74 7.81 1.82
CA GLN A 390 2.99 7.74 3.07
C GLN A 390 2.88 9.12 3.74
N VAL A 391 3.94 9.93 3.69
CA VAL A 391 3.91 11.31 4.16
C VAL A 391 2.97 12.15 3.30
N LEU A 392 2.99 12.01 1.97
CA LEU A 392 2.07 12.68 1.05
C LEU A 392 0.60 12.30 1.33
N PHE A 393 0.34 11.04 1.66
CA PHE A 393 -0.98 10.59 2.09
C PHE A 393 -1.37 11.24 3.42
N GLY A 394 -0.50 11.26 4.44
CA GLY A 394 -0.76 11.91 5.73
C GLY A 394 -1.02 13.42 5.62
N LEU A 395 -0.31 14.10 4.73
CA LEU A 395 -0.53 15.52 4.38
C LEU A 395 -1.90 15.76 3.73
N GLY A 396 -2.48 14.76 3.08
CA GLY A 396 -3.64 14.95 2.20
C GLY A 396 -3.29 15.84 1.01
N ALA A 397 -2.04 15.77 0.54
CA ALA A 397 -1.50 16.57 -0.55
C ALA A 397 -2.26 16.36 -1.87
N ARG A 398 -2.02 17.23 -2.86
CA ARG A 398 -2.48 17.02 -4.23
C ARG A 398 -1.66 15.90 -4.88
N LEU A 399 -2.23 14.70 -4.98
CA LEU A 399 -1.51 13.50 -5.42
C LEU A 399 -1.37 13.37 -6.94
N ARG A 400 -1.96 14.28 -7.74
CA ARG A 400 -1.93 14.20 -9.22
C ARG A 400 -0.50 14.20 -9.78
N LEU A 401 0.35 15.13 -9.34
CA LEU A 401 1.73 15.20 -9.79
C LEU A 401 2.59 14.03 -9.27
N PRO A 402 2.56 13.66 -7.98
CA PRO A 402 3.20 12.43 -7.53
C PRO A 402 2.75 11.17 -8.28
N ALA A 403 1.45 11.04 -8.61
CA ALA A 403 0.96 9.93 -9.40
C ALA A 403 1.50 9.94 -10.85
N ALA A 404 1.58 11.12 -11.47
CA ALA A 404 2.18 11.27 -12.79
C ALA A 404 3.68 10.92 -12.78
N ILE A 405 4.42 11.30 -11.73
CA ILE A 405 5.83 10.93 -11.53
C ILE A 405 5.97 9.40 -11.47
N ASN A 406 5.14 8.71 -10.67
CA ASN A 406 5.18 7.24 -10.58
C ASN A 406 4.88 6.59 -11.92
N PHE A 407 3.81 7.03 -12.59
CA PHE A 407 3.43 6.50 -13.89
C PHE A 407 4.54 6.66 -14.91
N PHE A 408 5.07 7.88 -15.06
CA PHE A 408 6.17 8.17 -15.99
C PHE A 408 7.43 7.35 -15.66
N ALA A 409 7.80 7.28 -14.38
CA ALA A 409 8.99 6.56 -13.94
C ALA A 409 8.94 5.08 -14.31
N PHE A 410 7.80 4.40 -14.09
CA PHE A 410 7.70 2.98 -14.43
C PHE A 410 7.50 2.73 -15.92
N TYR A 411 6.59 3.47 -16.59
CA TYR A 411 6.18 3.14 -17.96
C TYR A 411 7.02 3.80 -19.05
N ALA A 412 7.61 4.97 -18.80
CA ALA A 412 8.48 5.64 -19.75
C ALA A 412 9.98 5.36 -19.52
N VAL A 413 10.38 5.09 -18.27
CA VAL A 413 11.80 4.87 -17.93
C VAL A 413 12.07 3.43 -17.51
N GLY A 414 11.34 2.92 -16.51
CA GLY A 414 11.61 1.63 -15.89
C GLY A 414 11.47 0.45 -16.85
N ILE A 415 10.26 0.22 -17.35
CA ILE A 415 9.98 -0.94 -18.22
C ILE A 415 10.75 -0.85 -19.55
N PRO A 416 10.75 0.29 -20.30
CA PRO A 416 11.56 0.39 -21.51
C PRO A 416 13.06 0.29 -21.22
N GLY A 417 13.56 0.93 -20.16
CA GLY A 417 14.94 0.85 -19.72
C GLY A 417 15.35 -0.58 -19.36
N SER A 418 14.49 -1.31 -18.65
CA SER A 418 14.70 -2.74 -18.37
C SER A 418 14.85 -3.57 -19.64
N ALA A 419 13.96 -3.38 -20.62
CA ALA A 419 14.04 -4.07 -21.88
C ALA A 419 15.32 -3.73 -22.67
N VAL A 420 15.69 -2.45 -22.76
CA VAL A 420 16.90 -2.00 -23.46
C VAL A 420 18.15 -2.55 -22.78
N LEU A 421 18.26 -2.47 -21.45
CA LEU A 421 19.40 -2.97 -20.70
C LEU A 421 19.52 -4.50 -20.80
N ALA A 422 18.39 -5.21 -20.74
CA ALA A 422 18.38 -6.66 -20.79
C ALA A 422 18.75 -7.20 -22.18
N TYR A 423 18.10 -6.69 -23.22
CA TYR A 423 18.18 -7.27 -24.56
C TYR A 423 19.21 -6.58 -25.45
N ARG A 424 19.32 -5.24 -25.43
CA ARG A 424 20.21 -4.51 -26.32
C ARG A 424 21.63 -4.44 -25.77
N PHE A 425 21.78 -4.24 -24.45
CA PHE A 425 23.08 -4.22 -23.78
C PHE A 425 23.54 -5.58 -23.29
N GLY A 426 22.73 -6.63 -23.41
CA GLY A 426 23.08 -8.00 -23.05
C GLY A 426 23.22 -8.25 -21.54
N LEU A 427 22.72 -7.35 -20.70
CA LEU A 427 22.79 -7.49 -19.22
C LEU A 427 21.80 -8.54 -18.67
N GLY A 428 20.94 -9.12 -19.52
CA GLY A 428 19.98 -10.14 -19.11
C GLY A 428 19.10 -9.69 -17.95
N VAL A 429 18.88 -10.57 -16.98
CA VAL A 429 18.03 -10.30 -15.80
C VAL A 429 18.55 -9.16 -14.93
N HIS A 430 19.85 -8.93 -14.86
CA HIS A 430 20.43 -7.78 -14.15
C HIS A 430 19.98 -6.46 -14.77
N GLY A 431 19.91 -6.39 -16.12
CA GLY A 431 19.39 -5.24 -16.84
C GLY A 431 17.93 -4.95 -16.53
N ILE A 432 17.10 -5.98 -16.36
CA ILE A 432 15.69 -5.82 -15.96
C ILE A 432 15.59 -5.09 -14.60
N TRP A 433 16.31 -5.57 -13.60
CA TRP A 433 16.27 -4.99 -12.27
C TRP A 433 16.92 -3.60 -12.21
N LEU A 434 17.98 -3.34 -12.98
CA LEU A 434 18.60 -2.00 -13.06
C LEU A 434 17.64 -0.96 -13.65
N GLY A 435 16.83 -1.32 -14.63
CA GLY A 435 15.78 -0.44 -15.15
C GLY A 435 14.74 -0.07 -14.09
N LEU A 436 14.33 -1.04 -13.25
CA LEU A 436 13.44 -0.76 -12.12
C LEU A 436 14.12 0.08 -11.03
N VAL A 437 15.40 -0.13 -10.75
CA VAL A 437 16.18 0.71 -9.83
C VAL A 437 16.22 2.16 -10.33
N ALA A 438 16.38 2.37 -11.63
CA ALA A 438 16.32 3.71 -12.22
C ALA A 438 14.92 4.35 -12.05
N ALA A 439 13.84 3.58 -12.27
CA ALA A 439 12.48 4.06 -12.05
C ALA A 439 12.24 4.49 -10.60
N ILE A 440 12.56 3.63 -9.63
CA ILE A 440 12.34 3.95 -8.22
C ILE A 440 13.21 5.12 -7.75
N ALA A 441 14.43 5.25 -8.25
CA ALA A 441 15.31 6.38 -7.98
C ALA A 441 14.69 7.70 -8.49
N LEU A 442 14.11 7.68 -9.68
CA LEU A 442 13.41 8.84 -10.25
C LEU A 442 12.19 9.22 -9.38
N ILE A 443 11.44 8.24 -8.88
CA ILE A 443 10.32 8.48 -7.96
C ILE A 443 10.82 9.10 -6.65
N VAL A 444 11.88 8.56 -6.05
CA VAL A 444 12.50 9.15 -4.85
C VAL A 444 12.82 10.61 -5.10
N ILE A 445 13.60 10.91 -6.14
CA ILE A 445 14.02 12.29 -6.46
C ILE A 445 12.80 13.17 -6.69
N GLY A 446 11.86 12.76 -7.54
CA GLY A 446 10.69 13.54 -7.91
C GLY A 446 9.76 13.83 -6.73
N GLN A 447 9.49 12.84 -5.87
CA GLN A 447 8.63 13.04 -4.71
C GLN A 447 9.30 13.87 -3.60
N TYR A 448 10.63 13.74 -3.42
CA TYR A 448 11.37 14.57 -2.47
C TYR A 448 11.43 16.04 -2.93
N LEU A 449 11.67 16.27 -4.21
CA LEU A 449 11.59 17.63 -4.79
C LEU A 449 10.18 18.19 -4.63
N TYR A 450 9.15 17.40 -4.89
CA TYR A 450 7.77 17.82 -4.68
C TYR A 450 7.52 18.20 -3.22
N LEU A 451 7.92 17.38 -2.25
CA LEU A 451 7.79 17.68 -0.83
C LEU A 451 8.55 18.93 -0.41
N ALA A 452 9.78 19.10 -0.92
CA ALA A 452 10.63 20.23 -0.57
C ALA A 452 10.15 21.56 -1.16
N LEU A 453 9.65 21.54 -2.40
CA LEU A 453 9.34 22.77 -3.14
C LEU A 453 7.87 23.22 -2.98
N THR A 454 6.93 22.26 -2.71
CA THR A 454 5.50 22.59 -2.76
C THR A 454 4.80 22.53 -1.40
N VAL A 455 5.39 21.85 -0.40
CA VAL A 455 4.70 21.63 0.87
C VAL A 455 5.09 22.71 1.89
N ASP A 456 4.13 23.58 2.20
CA ASP A 456 4.17 24.44 3.37
C ASP A 456 3.40 23.73 4.51
N TRP A 457 4.12 23.32 5.55
CA TRP A 457 3.59 22.55 6.67
C TRP A 457 2.62 23.35 7.54
N HIS A 458 2.72 24.67 7.59
CA HIS A 458 1.80 25.54 8.33
C HIS A 458 0.48 25.66 7.58
N VAL A 459 0.55 25.89 6.26
CA VAL A 459 -0.64 25.91 5.40
C VAL A 459 -1.33 24.54 5.41
N ALA A 460 -0.56 23.46 5.30
CA ALA A 460 -1.11 22.09 5.37
C ALA A 460 -1.84 21.81 6.70
N ALA A 461 -1.33 22.33 7.82
CA ALA A 461 -1.98 22.20 9.12
C ALA A 461 -3.29 23.00 9.19
N ARG A 462 -3.29 24.25 8.69
CA ARG A 462 -4.50 25.07 8.59
C ARG A 462 -5.58 24.40 7.73
N ASP A 463 -5.20 23.93 6.56
CA ASP A 463 -6.11 23.23 5.64
C ASP A 463 -6.67 21.94 6.25
N ALA A 464 -5.83 21.20 7.00
CA ALA A 464 -6.27 20.00 7.71
C ALA A 464 -7.31 20.31 8.78
N GLN A 465 -7.13 21.38 9.55
CA GLN A 465 -8.11 21.84 10.55
C GLN A 465 -9.42 22.27 9.90
N LEU A 466 -9.36 23.07 8.83
CA LEU A 466 -10.55 23.50 8.10
C LEU A 466 -11.33 22.30 7.56
N ARG A 467 -10.66 21.34 6.92
CA ARG A 467 -11.28 20.09 6.46
C ARG A 467 -11.92 19.32 7.62
N ALA A 468 -11.25 19.24 8.75
CA ALA A 468 -11.75 18.49 9.91
C ALA A 468 -12.94 19.16 10.60
N GLN A 469 -13.07 20.48 10.52
CA GLN A 469 -14.16 21.28 11.10
C GLN A 469 -15.37 21.39 10.19
N GLN A 470 -15.23 21.23 8.87
CA GLN A 470 -16.38 21.24 7.98
C GLN A 470 -17.42 20.24 8.46
N LYS A 471 -18.52 20.77 9.00
CA LYS A 471 -19.74 20.00 9.23
C LYS A 471 -20.16 19.42 7.90
N ALA A 472 -20.81 18.29 7.93
CA ALA A 472 -21.41 17.66 6.78
C ALA A 472 -22.55 18.46 6.12
N ASP A 473 -22.64 19.72 6.38
CA ASP A 473 -23.55 20.66 5.71
C ASP A 473 -23.13 20.75 4.25
N GLY A 474 -23.75 19.92 3.40
CA GLY A 474 -23.77 19.79 1.96
C GLY A 474 -23.32 20.93 1.05
N ARG A 475 -22.46 21.79 1.50
CA ARG A 475 -21.71 22.72 0.68
C ARG A 475 -20.44 21.99 0.21
N ASP A 476 -20.62 21.31 -0.92
CA ASP A 476 -19.49 20.82 -1.70
C ASP A 476 -18.57 22.00 -2.01
N GLY A 477 -17.37 21.90 -1.39
CA GLY A 477 -16.22 22.61 -1.92
C GLY A 477 -16.30 24.14 -1.88
N ILE A 478 -15.86 24.75 -0.79
CA ILE A 478 -14.93 25.86 -1.04
C ILE A 478 -13.76 25.18 -1.75
N ASP A 479 -13.65 25.44 -3.04
CA ASP A 479 -12.57 24.95 -3.87
C ASP A 479 -11.26 25.59 -3.35
N LEU A 480 -10.64 24.92 -2.35
CA LEU A 480 -9.36 25.32 -1.77
C LEU A 480 -8.25 25.35 -2.84
N SER A 481 -8.53 24.82 -4.07
CA SER A 481 -7.65 24.95 -5.22
C SER A 481 -7.54 26.41 -5.68
N LYS A 482 -8.65 27.13 -5.70
CA LYS A 482 -8.66 28.56 -6.08
C LYS A 482 -7.97 29.42 -5.02
N HIS A 483 -8.19 29.11 -3.75
CA HIS A 483 -7.55 29.89 -2.67
C HIS A 483 -6.02 29.70 -2.62
N GLY A 484 -5.53 28.50 -2.94
CA GLY A 484 -4.09 28.22 -3.08
C GLY A 484 -3.46 28.88 -4.31
N GLU A 485 -4.21 28.99 -5.41
CA GLU A 485 -3.76 29.71 -6.63
C GLU A 485 -3.76 31.22 -6.41
N ASP A 486 -4.73 31.77 -5.71
CA ASP A 486 -4.79 33.17 -5.37
C ASP A 486 -3.66 33.57 -4.41
N LEU A 487 -3.36 32.76 -3.39
CA LEU A 487 -2.20 32.97 -2.51
C LEU A 487 -0.85 32.80 -3.24
N ALA A 488 -0.75 31.89 -4.19
CA ALA A 488 0.44 31.75 -5.02
C ALA A 488 0.62 32.95 -5.96
N ARG A 489 -0.47 33.48 -6.52
CA ARG A 489 -0.45 34.71 -7.34
C ARG A 489 -0.10 35.94 -6.52
N HIS A 490 -0.62 36.10 -5.30
CA HIS A 490 -0.26 37.22 -4.42
C HIS A 490 1.19 37.17 -3.94
N ARG A 491 1.74 35.98 -3.68
CA ARG A 491 3.19 35.83 -3.42
C ARG A 491 4.05 36.14 -4.63
N ALA A 492 3.61 35.80 -5.84
CA ALA A 492 4.31 36.15 -7.07
C ALA A 492 4.28 37.67 -7.35
N ASN A 493 3.27 38.37 -6.83
CA ASN A 493 3.11 39.83 -6.97
C ASN A 493 3.76 40.66 -5.84
N GLY A 494 4.47 40.02 -4.89
CA GLY A 494 5.26 40.74 -3.86
C GLY A 494 4.42 41.40 -2.75
N GLU A 495 3.15 41.03 -2.58
CA GLU A 495 2.32 41.57 -1.50
C GLU A 495 2.51 40.73 -0.23
N ASP A 496 3.07 41.36 0.81
CA ASP A 496 3.31 40.76 2.12
C ASP A 496 1.98 40.39 2.78
N GLY A 497 1.79 39.06 3.04
CA GLY A 497 0.55 38.44 3.48
C GLY A 497 0.03 38.79 4.89
N VAL A 498 0.50 39.86 5.52
CA VAL A 498 0.10 40.26 6.89
C VAL A 498 -1.24 41.02 6.90
N GLY A 499 -1.62 41.65 5.80
CA GLY A 499 -2.88 42.42 5.71
C GLY A 499 -4.14 41.59 5.43
N LEU A 500 -4.00 40.46 4.73
CA LEU A 500 -5.13 39.62 4.32
C LEU A 500 -5.66 38.70 5.44
N ALA A 501 -4.79 38.27 6.37
CA ALA A 501 -5.21 37.44 7.50
C ALA A 501 -6.16 38.15 8.48
N ALA A 502 -6.11 39.49 8.55
CA ALA A 502 -7.00 40.30 9.37
C ALA A 502 -8.37 40.54 8.70
N ALA A 503 -8.39 40.66 7.37
CA ALA A 503 -9.63 40.90 6.62
C ALA A 503 -10.52 39.65 6.50
N ASP A 504 -9.92 38.47 6.34
CA ASP A 504 -10.68 37.21 6.28
C ASP A 504 -11.22 36.77 7.65
N SER A 505 -10.51 37.08 8.75
CA SER A 505 -11.03 36.82 10.10
C SER A 505 -12.27 37.66 10.41
N ALA A 506 -12.37 38.87 9.88
CA ALA A 506 -13.52 39.75 10.05
C ALA A 506 -14.72 39.31 9.20
N LYS A 507 -14.49 38.77 8.00
CA LYS A 507 -15.56 38.26 7.14
C LYS A 507 -16.20 36.97 7.65
N VAL A 508 -15.39 36.06 8.24
CA VAL A 508 -15.90 34.81 8.82
C VAL A 508 -16.68 35.05 10.13
N GLN A 509 -16.40 36.14 10.85
CA GLN A 509 -17.17 36.54 12.05
C GLN A 509 -18.47 37.25 11.73
N HIS A 510 -18.64 37.77 10.52
CA HIS A 510 -19.88 38.47 10.12
C HIS A 510 -20.91 37.54 9.46
N ASP A 511 -20.49 36.32 9.01
CA ASP A 511 -21.34 35.31 8.37
C ASP A 511 -21.66 34.11 9.30
N LEU A 512 -21.32 34.20 10.60
CA LEU A 512 -21.73 33.32 11.69
C LEU A 512 -22.77 34.05 12.59
#